data_b1e34cdd54649856327fe583337cb5ac
#
_entry.id   b1e34cdd54649856327fe583337cb5ac
#
_cell.length_a   1.000
_cell.length_b   1.000
_cell.length_c   1.000
_cell.angle_alpha   90.00
_cell.angle_beta   90.00
_cell.angle_gamma   90.00
#
_symmetry.space_group_name_H-M   'P 1'
#
loop_
_entity.id
_entity.type
_entity.pdbx_description
1 polymer ?
#
loop_
_entity_poly.entity_id
_entity_poly.type
_entity_poly.pdbx_seq_one_letter_code
_entity_poly.pdbx_strand_id
1 'polypeptide(L)'
;MVGMSWVPGGRYVNVVMNGIYRGVYLLTEQVKRNPDCRLNVDKNCGFIFECDVYWWNEPVYVYSCDAPGYNYTFKYPDEDDITEEQLAYMQSLVNAYEESLNTGTYPEMIDVPSFASWCLVHDIMGIKDGGGCNRYYTKYDTTAASKIVMPVAWDFDMAERTRGEWSRCHTVYMKKLFNSSNPAFVHEYVRQWCKLREIYSDNIETYFENFSTSDEGLALAESFKLDNMAWGFSESFWFWMTRRYWLRDRFEWLDANIMALHVPNDVNIDGAVNIADVTELIGMLLGGEVIIATGDINGDESVTITDVTELISILMQ
;
A
#
# COMPACT_ATOMS: atom_id res chain seq x y z
N MET A 1 -3.08 -4.99 -9.36
CA MET A 1 -2.22 -4.14 -8.51
C MET A 1 -3.12 -3.27 -7.68
N VAL A 2 -2.94 -3.28 -6.38
CA VAL A 2 -3.72 -2.45 -5.45
C VAL A 2 -3.30 -1.00 -5.69
N GLY A 3 -4.11 -0.19 -6.37
CA GLY A 3 -4.12 1.27 -6.48
C GLY A 3 -2.81 2.10 -6.43
N MET A 4 -1.63 1.48 -6.49
CA MET A 4 -0.36 2.19 -6.53
C MET A 4 -0.11 2.79 -7.91
N SER A 5 0.27 4.06 -7.96
CA SER A 5 0.55 4.75 -9.22
C SER A 5 1.84 4.27 -9.89
N TRP A 6 2.76 3.72 -9.10
CA TRP A 6 4.01 3.16 -9.58
C TRP A 6 4.50 2.03 -8.66
N VAL A 7 5.07 0.99 -9.27
CA VAL A 7 5.74 -0.10 -8.57
C VAL A 7 7.14 -0.21 -9.14
N PRO A 8 8.21 -0.10 -8.30
CA PRO A 8 9.57 -0.22 -8.76
C PRO A 8 9.83 -1.55 -9.44
N GLY A 9 10.42 -1.50 -10.63
CA GLY A 9 10.94 -2.70 -11.27
C GLY A 9 12.20 -3.17 -10.54
N GLY A 10 12.39 -4.48 -10.44
CA GLY A 10 13.56 -5.05 -9.79
C GLY A 10 14.02 -6.35 -10.45
N ARG A 11 15.32 -6.62 -10.35
CA ARG A 11 15.94 -7.86 -10.82
C ARG A 11 17.04 -8.29 -9.89
N TYR A 12 17.10 -9.55 -9.55
CA TYR A 12 18.24 -10.12 -8.86
C TYR A 12 19.43 -10.25 -9.82
N VAL A 13 20.61 -9.83 -9.37
CA VAL A 13 21.84 -9.84 -10.14
C VAL A 13 23.01 -10.37 -9.30
N ASN A 14 23.88 -11.13 -9.91
CA ASN A 14 25.17 -11.51 -9.31
C ASN A 14 26.17 -10.37 -9.54
N VAL A 15 26.72 -9.83 -8.47
CA VAL A 15 27.70 -8.71 -8.54
C VAL A 15 29.11 -9.23 -8.44
N VAL A 16 29.95 -8.85 -9.40
CA VAL A 16 31.41 -9.11 -9.39
C VAL A 16 32.14 -7.76 -9.48
N MET A 17 33.00 -7.49 -8.51
CA MET A 17 33.81 -6.27 -8.49
C MET A 17 35.28 -6.63 -8.43
N ASN A 18 36.07 -6.14 -9.39
CA ASN A 18 37.50 -6.42 -9.51
C ASN A 18 37.82 -7.93 -9.51
N GLY A 19 37.00 -8.73 -10.20
CA GLY A 19 37.14 -10.18 -10.28
C GLY A 19 36.72 -10.96 -9.03
N ILE A 20 36.20 -10.30 -8.00
CA ILE A 20 35.73 -10.91 -6.76
C ILE A 20 34.18 -10.90 -6.74
N TYR A 21 33.58 -12.05 -6.53
CA TYR A 21 32.14 -12.19 -6.34
C TYR A 21 31.71 -11.48 -5.04
N ARG A 22 30.66 -10.66 -5.13
CA ARG A 22 30.15 -9.84 -4.03
C ARG A 22 28.79 -10.25 -3.54
N GLY A 23 28.13 -11.18 -4.19
CA GLY A 23 26.85 -11.71 -3.77
C GLY A 23 25.72 -11.44 -4.75
N VAL A 24 24.53 -11.83 -4.34
CA VAL A 24 23.26 -11.56 -5.01
C VAL A 24 22.71 -10.23 -4.51
N TYR A 25 22.38 -9.34 -5.43
CA TYR A 25 21.79 -8.02 -5.13
C TYR A 25 20.49 -7.83 -5.90
N LEU A 26 19.59 -7.05 -5.33
CA LEU A 26 18.41 -6.57 -6.04
C LEU A 26 18.78 -5.26 -6.76
N LEU A 27 18.86 -5.30 -8.09
CA LEU A 27 18.93 -4.11 -8.92
C LEU A 27 17.52 -3.56 -9.08
N THR A 28 17.25 -2.38 -8.53
CA THR A 28 15.92 -1.77 -8.53
C THR A 28 15.95 -0.31 -8.99
N GLU A 29 14.79 0.22 -9.33
CA GLU A 29 14.61 1.63 -9.65
C GLU A 29 14.62 2.47 -8.38
N GLN A 30 15.02 3.73 -8.49
CA GLN A 30 14.99 4.69 -7.40
C GLN A 30 13.69 5.49 -7.40
N VAL A 31 13.25 5.93 -6.22
CA VAL A 31 12.15 6.89 -6.06
C VAL A 31 12.62 8.27 -6.57
N LYS A 32 12.24 8.60 -7.81
CA LYS A 32 12.60 9.85 -8.49
C LYS A 32 11.50 10.29 -9.43
N ARG A 33 11.49 11.59 -9.74
CA ARG A 33 10.65 12.12 -10.79
C ARG A 33 11.10 11.60 -12.16
N ASN A 34 10.18 10.96 -12.87
CA ASN A 34 10.30 10.67 -14.30
C ASN A 34 8.87 10.44 -14.85
N PRO A 35 8.33 11.37 -15.66
CA PRO A 35 6.96 11.27 -16.15
C PRO A 35 6.69 10.08 -17.06
N ASP A 36 7.74 9.50 -17.67
CA ASP A 36 7.60 8.43 -18.64
C ASP A 36 7.60 7.02 -18.01
N CYS A 37 8.28 6.85 -16.86
CA CYS A 37 8.47 5.51 -16.30
C CYS A 37 8.49 5.42 -14.77
N ARG A 38 8.35 6.54 -14.05
CA ARG A 38 8.33 6.57 -12.57
C ARG A 38 7.27 7.52 -12.06
N LEU A 39 7.60 8.31 -11.02
CA LEU A 39 6.66 9.25 -10.43
C LEU A 39 6.52 10.51 -11.29
N ASN A 40 5.28 10.80 -11.65
CA ASN A 40 4.95 11.99 -12.44
C ASN A 40 4.42 13.09 -11.52
N VAL A 41 5.17 14.19 -11.42
CA VAL A 41 4.73 15.46 -10.82
C VAL A 41 5.11 16.61 -11.75
N ASP A 42 4.43 17.74 -11.64
CA ASP A 42 4.73 18.92 -12.46
C ASP A 42 6.20 19.34 -12.30
N LYS A 43 6.83 19.72 -13.39
CA LYS A 43 8.26 20.05 -13.40
C LYS A 43 8.58 21.28 -12.57
N ASN A 44 7.68 22.26 -12.50
CA ASN A 44 7.97 23.56 -11.92
C ASN A 44 7.39 23.72 -10.51
N CYS A 45 6.32 23.02 -10.20
CA CYS A 45 5.57 23.21 -8.95
C CYS A 45 5.07 21.90 -8.31
N GLY A 46 5.57 20.74 -8.77
CA GLY A 46 5.27 19.45 -8.16
C GLY A 46 6.31 19.04 -7.13
N PHE A 47 5.93 18.09 -6.25
CA PHE A 47 6.80 17.63 -5.16
C PHE A 47 6.76 16.11 -5.03
N ILE A 48 7.92 15.52 -4.73
CA ILE A 48 8.09 14.18 -4.19
C ILE A 48 8.80 14.34 -2.86
N PHE A 49 8.20 13.88 -1.78
CA PHE A 49 8.73 14.08 -0.44
C PHE A 49 8.54 12.82 0.41
N GLU A 50 9.33 12.71 1.45
CA GLU A 50 9.36 11.56 2.35
C GLU A 50 9.17 12.02 3.80
N CYS A 51 8.32 11.33 4.56
CA CYS A 51 8.32 11.49 6.00
C CYS A 51 9.43 10.61 6.57
N ASP A 52 10.45 11.25 7.16
CA ASP A 52 11.72 10.63 7.48
C ASP A 52 12.13 10.86 8.93
N VAL A 53 12.50 9.80 9.63
CA VAL A 53 13.06 9.86 10.97
C VAL A 53 14.53 10.30 10.95
N TYR A 54 15.22 10.15 9.83
CA TYR A 54 16.62 10.54 9.62
C TYR A 54 16.77 11.90 8.93
N TRP A 55 15.70 12.71 8.93
CA TRP A 55 15.61 14.04 8.33
C TRP A 55 16.81 14.96 8.63
N TRP A 56 17.44 14.79 9.76
CA TRP A 56 18.59 15.59 10.20
C TRP A 56 19.87 15.32 9.39
N ASN A 57 19.91 14.27 8.56
CA ASN A 57 20.97 14.01 7.60
C ASN A 57 20.79 14.81 6.30
N GLU A 58 19.59 15.37 6.07
CA GLU A 58 19.24 16.09 4.86
C GLU A 58 19.37 17.60 5.09
N PRO A 59 19.95 18.37 4.16
CA PRO A 59 20.15 19.80 4.33
C PRO A 59 18.84 20.60 4.28
N VAL A 60 17.79 20.05 3.66
CA VAL A 60 16.52 20.74 3.45
C VAL A 60 15.35 19.85 3.89
N TYR A 61 14.51 20.39 4.76
CA TYR A 61 13.32 19.68 5.26
C TYR A 61 12.25 20.68 5.75
N VAL A 62 11.03 20.18 5.94
CA VAL A 62 9.95 20.90 6.63
C VAL A 62 9.49 20.11 7.86
N TYR A 63 8.99 20.83 8.86
CA TYR A 63 8.67 20.24 10.16
C TYR A 63 7.30 19.57 10.17
N SER A 64 7.21 18.43 10.86
CA SER A 64 5.94 17.87 11.31
C SER A 64 5.53 18.54 12.63
N CYS A 65 4.27 18.96 12.73
CA CYS A 65 3.69 19.47 13.98
C CYS A 65 3.14 18.35 14.86
N ASP A 66 2.68 17.26 14.25
CA ASP A 66 1.96 16.17 14.92
C ASP A 66 2.86 15.03 15.39
N ALA A 67 3.99 14.84 14.72
CA ALA A 67 4.91 13.77 15.01
C ALA A 67 6.34 14.33 15.17
N PRO A 68 6.66 14.97 16.31
CA PRO A 68 8.01 15.47 16.58
C PRO A 68 9.06 14.37 16.40
N GLY A 69 10.06 14.63 15.58
CA GLY A 69 11.08 13.64 15.22
C GLY A 69 10.87 12.96 13.86
N TYR A 70 9.72 13.19 13.21
CA TYR A 70 9.43 12.76 11.84
C TYR A 70 9.20 14.01 11.01
N ASN A 71 10.23 14.53 10.36
CA ASN A 71 10.09 15.65 9.46
C ASN A 71 10.04 15.18 8.00
N TYR A 72 9.80 16.11 7.09
CA TYR A 72 9.63 15.78 5.67
C TYR A 72 10.82 16.28 4.87
N THR A 73 11.49 15.36 4.18
CA THR A 73 12.61 15.59 3.29
C THR A 73 12.17 15.51 1.82
N PHE A 74 13.00 15.90 0.88
CA PHE A 74 12.62 16.03 -0.52
C PHE A 74 13.40 15.07 -1.42
N LYS A 75 12.67 14.49 -2.41
CA LYS A 75 13.24 13.73 -3.53
C LYS A 75 13.00 14.47 -4.85
N TYR A 76 12.12 15.48 -4.83
CA TYR A 76 11.92 16.44 -5.91
C TYR A 76 11.12 17.66 -5.38
N PRO A 77 11.54 18.92 -5.70
CA PRO A 77 12.83 19.27 -6.33
C PRO A 77 14.02 18.73 -5.55
N ASP A 78 15.19 18.64 -6.21
CA ASP A 78 16.43 18.31 -5.50
C ASP A 78 16.79 19.46 -4.50
N GLU A 79 17.57 19.13 -3.49
CA GLU A 79 17.92 20.05 -2.40
C GLU A 79 18.58 21.34 -2.85
N ASP A 80 19.36 21.29 -3.95
CA ASP A 80 20.02 22.46 -4.55
C ASP A 80 19.06 23.32 -5.39
N ASP A 81 17.91 22.79 -5.78
CA ASP A 81 16.95 23.41 -6.69
C ASP A 81 15.70 23.95 -5.99
N ILE A 82 15.41 23.50 -4.76
CA ILE A 82 14.23 23.93 -4.02
C ILE A 82 14.33 25.35 -3.52
N THR A 83 13.33 26.18 -3.78
CA THR A 83 13.32 27.60 -3.38
C THR A 83 12.72 27.82 -2.00
N GLU A 84 13.03 28.96 -1.37
CA GLU A 84 12.39 29.37 -0.09
C GLU A 84 10.87 29.46 -0.19
N GLU A 85 10.33 29.88 -1.34
CA GLU A 85 8.90 29.98 -1.58
C GLU A 85 8.26 28.58 -1.64
N GLN A 86 8.92 27.62 -2.28
CA GLN A 86 8.48 26.23 -2.32
C GLN A 86 8.54 25.58 -0.91
N LEU A 87 9.56 25.88 -0.12
CA LEU A 87 9.64 25.40 1.26
C LEU A 87 8.53 25.98 2.14
N ALA A 88 8.24 27.28 2.01
CA ALA A 88 7.13 27.92 2.74
C ALA A 88 5.78 27.32 2.36
N TYR A 89 5.56 27.02 1.07
CA TYR A 89 4.39 26.32 0.60
C TYR A 89 4.28 24.92 1.21
N MET A 90 5.37 24.15 1.16
CA MET A 90 5.39 22.78 1.68
C MET A 90 5.20 22.71 3.19
N GLN A 91 5.73 23.67 3.95
CA GLN A 91 5.45 23.76 5.39
C GLN A 91 3.96 24.00 5.65
N SER A 92 3.35 24.89 4.88
CA SER A 92 1.92 25.16 4.99
C SER A 92 1.07 23.95 4.58
N LEU A 93 1.48 23.23 3.53
CA LEU A 93 0.82 22.01 3.07
C LEU A 93 0.88 20.89 4.13
N VAL A 94 2.05 20.65 4.73
CA VAL A 94 2.23 19.66 5.78
C VAL A 94 1.38 19.98 7.00
N ASN A 95 1.36 21.23 7.45
CA ASN A 95 0.53 21.67 8.57
C ASN A 95 -0.97 21.43 8.29
N ALA A 96 -1.44 21.80 7.09
CA ALA A 96 -2.83 21.58 6.69
C ALA A 96 -3.17 20.10 6.56
N TYR A 97 -2.27 19.29 6.04
CA TYR A 97 -2.41 17.83 5.95
C TYR A 97 -2.57 17.20 7.34
N GLU A 98 -1.68 17.50 8.25
CA GLU A 98 -1.72 16.95 9.61
C GLU A 98 -2.97 17.39 10.37
N GLU A 99 -3.39 18.67 10.22
CA GLU A 99 -4.65 19.17 10.78
C GLU A 99 -5.86 18.45 10.18
N SER A 100 -5.85 18.15 8.88
CA SER A 100 -6.93 17.43 8.22
C SER A 100 -7.13 16.02 8.77
N LEU A 101 -6.05 15.36 9.19
CA LEU A 101 -6.10 14.05 9.85
C LEU A 101 -6.72 14.16 11.25
N ASN A 102 -6.48 15.26 11.97
CA ASN A 102 -7.01 15.49 13.30
C ASN A 102 -8.51 15.85 13.28
N THR A 103 -8.92 16.60 12.26
CA THR A 103 -10.31 17.07 12.11
C THR A 103 -11.22 16.14 11.32
N GLY A 104 -10.66 15.14 10.64
CA GLY A 104 -11.41 14.22 9.77
C GLY A 104 -11.74 14.82 8.38
N THR A 105 -11.16 15.97 8.02
CA THR A 105 -11.34 16.59 6.69
C THR A 105 -10.33 16.08 5.66
N TYR A 106 -9.55 15.08 6.00
CA TYR A 106 -8.48 14.51 5.16
C TYR A 106 -8.92 14.10 3.74
N PRO A 107 -10.17 13.70 3.44
CA PRO A 107 -10.53 13.37 2.06
C PRO A 107 -10.44 14.54 1.08
N GLU A 108 -10.40 15.78 1.60
CA GLU A 108 -10.18 16.99 0.80
C GLU A 108 -8.70 17.16 0.44
N MET A 109 -7.79 16.65 1.28
CA MET A 109 -6.34 16.85 1.17
C MET A 109 -5.61 15.68 0.53
N ILE A 110 -6.04 14.44 0.79
CA ILE A 110 -5.35 13.23 0.36
C ILE A 110 -6.14 12.44 -0.67
N ASP A 111 -5.44 11.68 -1.49
CA ASP A 111 -6.02 10.62 -2.31
C ASP A 111 -6.24 9.38 -1.43
N VAL A 112 -7.45 9.24 -0.91
CA VAL A 112 -7.82 8.17 0.03
C VAL A 112 -7.51 6.78 -0.52
N PRO A 113 -7.79 6.46 -1.80
CA PRO A 113 -7.43 5.16 -2.38
C PRO A 113 -5.94 4.84 -2.30
N SER A 114 -5.05 5.79 -2.59
CA SER A 114 -3.61 5.56 -2.54
C SER A 114 -3.09 5.30 -1.12
N PHE A 115 -3.65 6.00 -0.14
CA PHE A 115 -3.32 5.78 1.28
C PHE A 115 -3.82 4.42 1.77
N ALA A 116 -5.02 4.02 1.37
CA ALA A 116 -5.57 2.70 1.68
C ALA A 116 -4.71 1.59 1.04
N SER A 117 -4.34 1.74 -0.23
CA SER A 117 -3.45 0.81 -0.95
C SER A 117 -2.10 0.65 -0.28
N TRP A 118 -1.47 1.78 0.09
CA TRP A 118 -0.18 1.75 0.78
C TRP A 118 -0.28 1.00 2.11
N CYS A 119 -1.29 1.32 2.90
CA CYS A 119 -1.53 0.67 4.18
C CYS A 119 -1.79 -0.83 4.02
N LEU A 120 -2.60 -1.21 3.04
CA LEU A 120 -2.95 -2.59 2.76
C LEU A 120 -1.72 -3.42 2.35
N VAL A 121 -0.87 -2.90 1.47
CA VAL A 121 0.38 -3.58 1.09
C VAL A 121 1.29 -3.80 2.30
N HIS A 122 1.42 -2.81 3.19
CA HIS A 122 2.22 -2.93 4.41
C HIS A 122 1.62 -3.92 5.39
N ASP A 123 0.30 -3.95 5.53
CA ASP A 123 -0.38 -4.94 6.36
C ASP A 123 -0.22 -6.35 5.78
N ILE A 124 -0.34 -6.54 4.46
CA ILE A 124 -0.10 -7.83 3.80
C ILE A 124 1.33 -8.31 4.04
N MET A 125 2.31 -7.46 3.82
CA MET A 125 3.72 -7.82 3.95
C MET A 125 4.22 -7.86 5.41
N GLY A 126 3.40 -7.46 6.37
CA GLY A 126 3.73 -7.51 7.79
C GLY A 126 4.93 -6.66 8.19
N ILE A 127 5.06 -5.45 7.62
CA ILE A 127 6.19 -4.55 7.81
C ILE A 127 6.02 -3.73 9.08
N LYS A 128 7.07 -3.63 9.89
CA LYS A 128 7.08 -2.80 11.12
C LYS A 128 7.76 -1.44 10.94
N ASP A 129 8.71 -1.29 10.06
CA ASP A 129 9.55 -0.09 9.93
C ASP A 129 9.01 0.97 8.97
N GLY A 130 7.95 0.70 8.21
CA GLY A 130 7.23 1.70 7.42
C GLY A 130 6.65 2.87 8.22
N GLY A 131 6.87 2.88 9.55
CA GLY A 131 6.40 3.91 10.46
C GLY A 131 7.25 5.17 10.54
N GLY A 132 8.55 5.09 10.25
CA GLY A 132 9.52 6.16 10.50
C GLY A 132 10.32 6.62 9.29
N CYS A 133 10.32 5.85 8.22
CA CYS A 133 10.98 6.14 6.95
C CYS A 133 10.25 5.39 5.84
N ASN A 134 10.72 5.51 4.60
CA ASN A 134 10.14 4.77 3.46
C ASN A 134 8.69 5.15 3.12
N ARG A 135 8.19 6.27 3.66
CA ARG A 135 6.86 6.81 3.37
C ARG A 135 6.98 7.98 2.40
N TYR A 136 6.81 7.67 1.12
CA TYR A 136 6.87 8.66 0.06
C TYR A 136 5.49 9.20 -0.25
N TYR A 137 5.48 10.49 -0.56
CA TYR A 137 4.30 11.24 -0.97
C TYR A 137 4.59 12.00 -2.25
N THR A 138 3.55 12.22 -3.04
CA THR A 138 3.60 13.15 -4.16
C THR A 138 2.50 14.19 -4.05
N LYS A 139 2.80 15.37 -4.52
CA LYS A 139 1.86 16.45 -4.80
C LYS A 139 2.10 16.87 -6.24
N TYR A 140 1.13 16.63 -7.13
CA TYR A 140 1.34 16.83 -8.56
C TYR A 140 1.69 18.28 -8.88
N ASP A 141 0.95 19.24 -8.31
CA ASP A 141 1.16 20.68 -8.43
C ASP A 141 0.66 21.41 -7.16
N THR A 142 0.79 22.72 -7.11
CA THR A 142 0.36 23.55 -5.96
C THR A 142 -1.13 23.85 -5.92
N THR A 143 -1.94 23.39 -6.87
CA THR A 143 -3.38 23.67 -6.89
C THR A 143 -4.12 22.90 -5.80
N ALA A 144 -5.26 23.40 -5.37
CA ALA A 144 -6.13 22.74 -4.41
C ALA A 144 -6.77 21.45 -4.98
N ALA A 145 -6.90 21.35 -6.30
CA ALA A 145 -7.43 20.15 -6.96
C ALA A 145 -6.46 18.95 -6.91
N SER A 146 -5.16 19.23 -6.81
CA SER A 146 -4.14 18.20 -6.67
C SER A 146 -4.08 17.72 -5.22
N LYS A 147 -4.32 16.45 -4.98
CA LYS A 147 -4.24 15.82 -3.65
C LYS A 147 -2.86 15.28 -3.34
N ILE A 148 -2.58 15.07 -2.07
CA ILE A 148 -1.40 14.31 -1.62
C ILE A 148 -1.66 12.83 -1.89
N VAL A 149 -0.73 12.16 -2.56
CA VAL A 149 -0.82 10.76 -2.96
C VAL A 149 0.32 9.98 -2.29
N MET A 150 0.07 8.77 -1.82
CA MET A 150 1.09 7.78 -1.49
C MET A 150 1.35 6.92 -2.73
N PRO A 151 2.38 7.23 -3.52
CA PRO A 151 2.50 6.70 -4.89
C PRO A 151 3.13 5.33 -4.96
N VAL A 152 3.87 4.91 -3.94
CA VAL A 152 4.75 3.74 -3.97
C VAL A 152 4.87 3.09 -2.60
N ALA A 153 4.93 1.77 -2.58
CA ALA A 153 5.42 0.98 -1.46
C ALA A 153 6.92 0.71 -1.68
N TRP A 154 7.73 0.96 -0.66
CA TRP A 154 9.19 0.94 -0.75
C TRP A 154 9.80 0.26 0.45
N ASP A 155 10.95 -0.43 0.25
CA ASP A 155 11.80 -1.03 1.26
C ASP A 155 11.11 -2.12 2.11
N PHE A 156 11.06 -3.31 1.56
CA PHE A 156 10.40 -4.48 2.18
C PHE A 156 11.41 -5.47 2.81
N ASP A 157 12.62 -5.02 3.14
CA ASP A 157 13.65 -5.86 3.78
C ASP A 157 13.23 -6.32 5.19
N MET A 158 12.36 -5.53 5.85
CA MET A 158 11.77 -5.84 7.15
C MET A 158 10.37 -6.47 7.06
N ALA A 159 10.03 -7.07 5.92
CA ALA A 159 8.77 -7.82 5.77
C ALA A 159 8.68 -9.02 6.74
N GLU A 160 7.46 -9.55 6.91
CA GLU A 160 7.16 -10.73 7.74
C GLU A 160 7.43 -10.56 9.25
N ARG A 161 7.49 -9.34 9.75
CA ARG A 161 7.69 -9.06 11.19
C ARG A 161 6.41 -9.16 12.01
N THR A 162 5.24 -9.08 11.36
CA THR A 162 3.93 -9.13 12.02
C THR A 162 3.05 -10.23 11.40
N ARG A 163 2.88 -11.36 12.07
CA ARG A 163 2.01 -12.43 11.58
C ARG A 163 0.55 -12.20 12.00
N GLY A 164 0.27 -12.01 13.28
CA GLY A 164 -1.07 -11.91 13.88
C GLY A 164 -1.36 -10.53 14.47
N GLU A 165 -0.82 -9.46 13.91
CA GLU A 165 -1.04 -8.08 14.34
C GLU A 165 -0.99 -7.10 13.17
N TRP A 166 -1.54 -5.90 13.35
CA TRP A 166 -1.55 -4.86 12.33
C TRP A 166 -0.20 -4.17 12.16
N SER A 167 0.32 -4.07 10.93
CA SER A 167 1.47 -3.22 10.62
C SER A 167 1.16 -1.73 10.73
N ARG A 168 -0.06 -1.33 10.35
CA ARG A 168 -0.55 0.06 10.45
C ARG A 168 -0.41 0.68 11.84
N CYS A 169 -0.39 -0.13 12.92
CA CYS A 169 -0.23 0.38 14.27
C CYS A 169 1.14 1.00 14.54
N HIS A 170 2.11 0.77 13.68
CA HIS A 170 3.45 1.35 13.78
C HIS A 170 3.56 2.74 13.13
N THR A 171 2.49 3.25 12.50
CA THR A 171 2.48 4.60 11.91
C THR A 171 1.49 5.52 12.64
N VAL A 172 1.93 6.73 13.02
CA VAL A 172 1.06 7.71 13.69
C VAL A 172 -0.12 8.10 12.80
N TYR A 173 0.14 8.40 11.54
CA TYR A 173 -0.87 8.87 10.58
C TYR A 173 -1.91 7.81 10.25
N MET A 174 -1.50 6.53 10.07
CA MET A 174 -2.45 5.46 9.82
C MET A 174 -3.38 5.24 11.02
N LYS A 175 -2.86 5.34 12.26
CA LYS A 175 -3.71 5.31 13.45
C LYS A 175 -4.78 6.41 13.44
N LYS A 176 -4.41 7.62 13.03
CA LYS A 176 -5.38 8.73 12.93
C LYS A 176 -6.45 8.45 11.89
N LEU A 177 -6.09 7.92 10.71
CA LEU A 177 -7.03 7.56 9.67
C LEU A 177 -8.01 6.46 10.12
N PHE A 178 -7.52 5.40 10.76
CA PHE A 178 -8.38 4.32 11.28
C PHE A 178 -9.26 4.76 12.46
N ASN A 179 -8.86 5.76 13.23
CA ASN A 179 -9.60 6.26 14.39
C ASN A 179 -10.35 7.56 14.11
N SER A 180 -10.35 8.03 12.85
CA SER A 180 -11.05 9.26 12.46
C SER A 180 -12.55 9.13 12.63
N SER A 181 -13.20 10.25 12.95
CA SER A 181 -14.66 10.35 12.89
C SER A 181 -15.21 10.29 11.44
N ASN A 182 -14.36 10.53 10.45
CA ASN A 182 -14.70 10.34 9.05
C ASN A 182 -14.28 8.93 8.62
N PRO A 183 -15.20 8.04 8.24
CA PRO A 183 -14.90 6.65 7.94
C PRO A 183 -14.37 6.41 6.52
N ALA A 184 -14.26 7.41 5.67
CA ALA A 184 -13.92 7.27 4.25
C ALA A 184 -12.66 6.43 4.00
N PHE A 185 -11.64 6.53 4.85
CA PHE A 185 -10.43 5.72 4.73
C PHE A 185 -10.69 4.25 5.05
N VAL A 186 -11.42 3.97 6.14
CA VAL A 186 -11.75 2.59 6.55
C VAL A 186 -12.62 1.91 5.48
N HIS A 187 -13.62 2.61 4.97
CA HIS A 187 -14.47 2.10 3.89
C HIS A 187 -13.67 1.77 2.63
N GLU A 188 -12.77 2.66 2.22
CA GLU A 188 -11.90 2.40 1.05
C GLU A 188 -10.91 1.25 1.30
N TYR A 189 -10.35 1.16 2.51
CA TYR A 189 -9.45 0.08 2.89
C TYR A 189 -10.16 -1.29 2.84
N VAL A 190 -11.39 -1.38 3.35
CA VAL A 190 -12.23 -2.59 3.27
C VAL A 190 -12.59 -2.91 1.82
N ARG A 191 -12.99 -1.89 1.03
CA ARG A 191 -13.35 -2.07 -0.38
C ARG A 191 -12.20 -2.65 -1.19
N GLN A 192 -10.99 -2.13 -1.01
CA GLN A 192 -9.81 -2.66 -1.68
C GLN A 192 -9.47 -4.09 -1.23
N TRP A 193 -9.65 -4.40 0.05
CA TRP A 193 -9.47 -5.76 0.53
C TRP A 193 -10.48 -6.73 -0.10
N CYS A 194 -11.76 -6.38 -0.14
CA CYS A 194 -12.80 -7.22 -0.75
C CYS A 194 -12.48 -7.58 -2.20
N LYS A 195 -11.96 -6.62 -3.00
CA LYS A 195 -11.51 -6.87 -4.36
C LYS A 195 -10.25 -7.74 -4.45
N LEU A 196 -9.34 -7.54 -3.51
CA LEU A 196 -8.05 -8.20 -3.52
C LEU A 196 -8.14 -9.66 -3.07
N ARG A 197 -8.95 -9.95 -2.06
CA ARG A 197 -9.07 -11.28 -1.48
C ARG A 197 -9.53 -12.33 -2.49
N GLU A 198 -10.41 -11.95 -3.41
CA GLU A 198 -10.90 -12.83 -4.48
C GLU A 198 -9.81 -13.23 -5.48
N ILE A 199 -8.84 -12.34 -5.70
CA ILE A 199 -7.72 -12.57 -6.63
C ILE A 199 -6.60 -13.37 -5.96
N TYR A 200 -6.40 -13.16 -4.67
CA TYR A 200 -5.20 -13.66 -3.98
C TYR A 200 -5.34 -15.07 -3.45
N SER A 201 -6.52 -15.51 -3.01
CA SER A 201 -6.70 -16.83 -2.41
C SER A 201 -6.18 -17.95 -3.32
N ASP A 202 -6.41 -17.82 -4.63
CA ASP A 202 -6.06 -18.84 -5.61
C ASP A 202 -4.70 -18.64 -6.30
N ASN A 203 -4.09 -17.45 -6.17
CA ASN A 203 -2.95 -17.06 -7.00
C ASN A 203 -1.59 -17.09 -6.28
N ILE A 204 -1.53 -16.99 -4.96
CA ILE A 204 -0.25 -16.95 -4.24
C ILE A 204 0.53 -18.25 -4.41
N GLU A 205 -0.07 -19.40 -4.15
CA GLU A 205 0.61 -20.68 -4.28
C GLU A 205 1.03 -20.93 -5.73
N THR A 206 0.12 -20.70 -6.68
CA THR A 206 0.38 -20.79 -8.12
C THR A 206 1.51 -19.85 -8.55
N TYR A 207 1.57 -18.64 -8.02
CA TYR A 207 2.67 -17.71 -8.31
C TYR A 207 4.02 -18.28 -7.86
N PHE A 208 4.11 -18.74 -6.63
CA PHE A 208 5.36 -19.33 -6.11
C PHE A 208 5.77 -20.61 -6.85
N GLU A 209 4.81 -21.46 -7.22
CA GLU A 209 5.07 -22.67 -8.01
C GLU A 209 5.61 -22.33 -9.39
N ASN A 210 4.94 -21.44 -10.11
CA ASN A 210 5.38 -20.99 -11.43
C ASN A 210 6.75 -20.31 -11.39
N PHE A 211 6.99 -19.46 -10.38
CA PHE A 211 8.27 -18.81 -10.21
C PHE A 211 9.38 -19.84 -9.94
N SER A 212 9.14 -20.82 -9.08
CA SER A 212 10.14 -21.83 -8.71
C SER A 212 10.64 -22.69 -9.88
N THR A 213 9.81 -22.85 -10.90
CA THR A 213 10.10 -23.64 -12.10
C THR A 213 10.48 -22.79 -13.31
N SER A 214 10.41 -21.46 -13.20
CA SER A 214 10.83 -20.54 -14.26
C SER A 214 12.36 -20.48 -14.39
N ASP A 215 12.84 -20.06 -15.56
CA ASP A 215 14.27 -19.83 -15.79
C ASP A 215 14.87 -18.85 -14.77
N GLU A 216 14.11 -17.81 -14.40
CA GLU A 216 14.53 -16.82 -13.41
C GLU A 216 14.63 -17.43 -11.99
N GLY A 217 13.64 -18.21 -11.58
CA GLY A 217 13.64 -18.89 -10.29
C GLY A 217 14.77 -19.93 -10.17
N LEU A 218 15.01 -20.69 -11.23
CA LEU A 218 16.13 -21.65 -11.29
C LEU A 218 17.49 -20.95 -11.24
N ALA A 219 17.66 -19.85 -11.99
CA ALA A 219 18.88 -19.04 -11.95
C ALA A 219 19.11 -18.42 -10.57
N LEU A 220 18.05 -17.95 -9.91
CA LEU A 220 18.13 -17.43 -8.55
C LEU A 220 18.51 -18.51 -7.55
N ALA A 221 17.99 -19.73 -7.69
CA ALA A 221 18.35 -20.86 -6.83
C ALA A 221 19.85 -21.19 -6.91
N GLU A 222 20.45 -21.16 -8.10
CA GLU A 222 21.89 -21.33 -8.27
C GLU A 222 22.69 -20.16 -7.68
N SER A 223 22.18 -18.93 -7.84
CA SER A 223 22.80 -17.73 -7.27
C SER A 223 22.82 -17.77 -5.74
N PHE A 224 21.77 -18.25 -5.08
CA PHE A 224 21.76 -18.48 -3.63
C PHE A 224 22.84 -19.46 -3.16
N LYS A 225 23.14 -20.50 -3.94
CA LYS A 225 24.24 -21.42 -3.61
C LYS A 225 25.59 -20.71 -3.64
N LEU A 226 25.83 -19.89 -4.66
CA LEU A 226 27.08 -19.11 -4.76
C LEU A 226 27.19 -18.08 -3.62
N ASP A 227 26.10 -17.45 -3.27
CA ASP A 227 26.03 -16.45 -2.19
C ASP A 227 26.36 -17.12 -0.83
N ASN A 228 25.75 -18.26 -0.55
CA ASN A 228 26.03 -19.06 0.65
C ASN A 228 27.52 -19.50 0.72
N MET A 229 28.12 -19.88 -0.40
CA MET A 229 29.54 -20.22 -0.44
C MET A 229 30.42 -19.00 -0.14
N ALA A 230 30.05 -17.83 -0.61
CA ALA A 230 30.83 -16.61 -0.44
C ALA A 230 30.72 -16.01 0.97
N TRP A 231 29.54 -16.09 1.60
CA TRP A 231 29.22 -15.37 2.83
C TRP A 231 28.89 -16.26 4.02
N GLY A 232 28.79 -17.58 3.81
CA GLY A 232 28.49 -18.54 4.87
C GLY A 232 27.05 -18.46 5.42
N PHE A 233 26.11 -17.92 4.63
CA PHE A 233 24.70 -17.93 5.00
C PHE A 233 24.14 -19.35 4.94
N SER A 234 23.15 -19.64 5.79
CA SER A 234 22.48 -20.93 5.81
C SER A 234 21.15 -20.96 5.04
N GLU A 235 20.70 -19.80 4.55
CA GLU A 235 19.44 -19.69 3.82
C GLU A 235 19.56 -20.26 2.41
N SER A 236 18.58 -21.06 2.02
CA SER A 236 18.48 -21.61 0.67
C SER A 236 17.29 -20.99 -0.06
N PHE A 237 17.33 -21.05 -1.39
CA PHE A 237 16.19 -20.68 -2.21
C PHE A 237 14.90 -21.39 -1.77
N TRP A 238 14.97 -22.66 -1.43
CA TRP A 238 13.82 -23.44 -0.97
C TRP A 238 13.31 -22.97 0.39
N PHE A 239 14.17 -22.52 1.28
CA PHE A 239 13.75 -21.89 2.52
C PHE A 239 13.03 -20.57 2.24
N TRP A 240 13.54 -19.76 1.31
CA TRP A 240 12.86 -18.55 0.87
C TRP A 240 11.47 -18.86 0.29
N MET A 241 11.31 -19.93 -0.48
CA MET A 241 10.03 -20.37 -1.02
C MET A 241 9.00 -20.77 0.06
N THR A 242 9.42 -21.07 1.28
CA THR A 242 8.49 -21.37 2.39
C THR A 242 7.71 -20.15 2.87
N ARG A 243 8.12 -18.93 2.47
CA ARG A 243 7.43 -17.68 2.79
C ARG A 243 5.99 -17.62 2.27
N ARG A 244 5.66 -18.42 1.24
CA ARG A 244 4.29 -18.61 0.78
C ARG A 244 3.33 -19.06 1.89
N TYR A 245 3.80 -19.91 2.81
CA TYR A 245 2.99 -20.38 3.94
C TYR A 245 2.74 -19.27 4.96
N TRP A 246 3.76 -18.43 5.19
CA TRP A 246 3.59 -17.23 6.01
C TRP A 246 2.57 -16.28 5.41
N LEU A 247 2.63 -16.04 4.10
CA LEU A 247 1.68 -15.19 3.39
C LEU A 247 0.26 -15.75 3.49
N ARG A 248 0.06 -17.06 3.29
CA ARG A 248 -1.25 -17.69 3.46
C ARG A 248 -1.82 -17.45 4.85
N ASP A 249 -1.07 -17.78 5.91
CA ASP A 249 -1.51 -17.59 7.28
C ASP A 249 -1.78 -16.09 7.58
N ARG A 250 -0.99 -15.20 6.95
CA ARG A 250 -1.17 -13.76 7.04
C ARG A 250 -2.46 -13.30 6.39
N PHE A 251 -2.78 -13.86 5.22
CA PHE A 251 -4.03 -13.58 4.51
C PHE A 251 -5.24 -14.01 5.31
N GLU A 252 -5.24 -15.21 5.84
CA GLU A 252 -6.33 -15.71 6.69
C GLU A 252 -6.59 -14.80 7.89
N TRP A 253 -5.50 -14.36 8.54
CA TRP A 253 -5.61 -13.43 9.66
C TRP A 253 -6.17 -12.06 9.22
N LEU A 254 -5.66 -11.52 8.13
CA LEU A 254 -6.13 -10.22 7.59
C LEU A 254 -7.58 -10.31 7.16
N ASP A 255 -7.98 -11.39 6.51
CA ASP A 255 -9.36 -11.58 6.06
C ASP A 255 -10.31 -11.51 7.23
N ALA A 256 -10.10 -12.31 8.26
CA ALA A 256 -10.93 -12.29 9.46
C ALA A 256 -11.00 -10.92 10.13
N ASN A 257 -9.88 -10.16 10.17
CA ASN A 257 -9.81 -8.90 10.88
C ASN A 257 -10.26 -7.69 10.05
N ILE A 258 -10.08 -7.70 8.73
CA ILE A 258 -10.56 -6.63 7.84
C ILE A 258 -12.05 -6.78 7.61
N MET A 259 -12.53 -7.99 7.39
CA MET A 259 -13.97 -8.25 7.23
C MET A 259 -14.77 -7.94 8.51
N ALA A 260 -14.15 -7.99 9.68
CA ALA A 260 -14.75 -7.51 10.92
C ALA A 260 -14.98 -5.99 10.97
N LEU A 261 -14.37 -5.22 10.05
CA LEU A 261 -14.62 -3.78 9.89
C LEU A 261 -15.78 -3.50 8.92
N HIS A 262 -16.20 -4.49 8.16
CA HIS A 262 -17.32 -4.41 7.22
C HIS A 262 -18.66 -4.57 7.96
N VAL A 263 -19.63 -3.75 7.61
CA VAL A 263 -21.01 -3.90 8.09
C VAL A 263 -21.68 -4.98 7.24
N PRO A 264 -22.19 -6.08 7.82
CA PRO A 264 -22.87 -7.10 7.03
C PRO A 264 -24.03 -6.52 6.20
N ASN A 265 -24.12 -6.91 4.94
CA ASN A 265 -25.10 -6.45 3.94
C ASN A 265 -24.91 -4.99 3.45
N ASP A 266 -23.85 -4.30 3.85
CA ASP A 266 -23.42 -3.03 3.31
C ASP A 266 -22.62 -3.29 2.02
N VAL A 267 -23.32 -3.36 0.90
CA VAL A 267 -22.74 -3.77 -0.40
C VAL A 267 -21.82 -2.70 -0.98
N ASN A 268 -22.19 -1.43 -0.82
CA ASN A 268 -21.44 -0.29 -1.34
C ASN A 268 -20.33 0.19 -0.41
N ILE A 269 -20.24 -0.39 0.80
CA ILE A 269 -19.26 -0.08 1.84
C ILE A 269 -19.27 1.41 2.18
N ASP A 270 -20.45 1.96 2.47
CA ASP A 270 -20.62 3.35 2.95
C ASP A 270 -20.91 3.43 4.47
N GLY A 271 -21.01 2.29 5.14
CA GLY A 271 -21.25 2.14 6.57
C GLY A 271 -22.73 2.07 6.95
N ALA A 272 -23.65 2.00 5.99
CA ALA A 272 -25.08 1.96 6.24
C ALA A 272 -25.79 0.98 5.31
N VAL A 273 -26.59 0.08 5.86
CA VAL A 273 -27.40 -0.85 5.06
C VAL A 273 -28.73 -0.20 4.68
N ASN A 274 -28.91 0.11 3.40
CA ASN A 274 -30.08 0.83 2.90
C ASN A 274 -30.35 0.55 1.41
N ILE A 275 -31.24 1.33 0.78
CA ILE A 275 -31.59 1.12 -0.64
C ILE A 275 -30.44 1.38 -1.62
N ALA A 276 -29.40 2.11 -1.22
CA ALA A 276 -28.21 2.30 -2.06
C ALA A 276 -27.46 1.01 -2.30
N ASP A 277 -27.46 0.08 -1.31
CA ASP A 277 -26.84 -1.24 -1.43
C ASP A 277 -27.59 -2.12 -2.44
N VAL A 278 -28.91 -2.04 -2.47
CA VAL A 278 -29.72 -2.71 -3.49
C VAL A 278 -29.36 -2.16 -4.88
N THR A 279 -29.16 -0.86 -4.99
CA THR A 279 -28.77 -0.23 -6.26
C THR A 279 -27.38 -0.66 -6.72
N GLU A 280 -26.43 -0.75 -5.80
CA GLU A 280 -25.07 -1.26 -6.08
C GLU A 280 -25.11 -2.71 -6.54
N LEU A 281 -25.87 -3.57 -5.83
CA LEU A 281 -26.01 -4.97 -6.17
C LEU A 281 -26.65 -5.16 -7.56
N ILE A 282 -27.66 -4.37 -7.90
CA ILE A 282 -28.24 -4.34 -9.25
C ILE A 282 -27.19 -3.88 -10.27
N GLY A 283 -26.37 -2.88 -9.93
CA GLY A 283 -25.28 -2.41 -10.76
C GLY A 283 -24.27 -3.51 -11.11
N MET A 284 -23.89 -4.34 -10.12
CA MET A 284 -23.05 -5.53 -10.35
C MET A 284 -23.68 -6.49 -11.36
N LEU A 285 -24.98 -6.76 -11.23
CA LEU A 285 -25.71 -7.68 -12.15
C LEU A 285 -25.88 -7.13 -13.57
N LEU A 286 -25.88 -5.82 -13.74
CA LEU A 286 -25.98 -5.15 -15.03
C LEU A 286 -24.63 -4.96 -15.75
N GLY A 287 -23.57 -5.58 -15.26
CA GLY A 287 -22.25 -5.56 -15.88
C GLY A 287 -21.24 -4.64 -15.21
N GLY A 288 -21.53 -4.19 -13.99
CA GLY A 288 -20.57 -3.57 -13.10
C GLY A 288 -19.51 -4.55 -12.57
N GLU A 289 -18.57 -4.04 -11.80
CA GLU A 289 -17.58 -4.88 -11.11
C GLU A 289 -18.28 -5.70 -10.02
N VAL A 290 -18.19 -7.01 -10.08
CA VAL A 290 -18.77 -7.92 -9.08
C VAL A 290 -17.78 -8.13 -7.95
N ILE A 291 -18.20 -7.86 -6.72
CA ILE A 291 -17.45 -8.13 -5.49
C ILE A 291 -18.25 -9.16 -4.68
N ILE A 292 -17.85 -10.43 -4.74
CA ILE A 292 -18.57 -11.53 -4.07
C ILE A 292 -18.63 -11.30 -2.57
N ALA A 293 -17.52 -10.86 -1.98
CA ALA A 293 -17.43 -10.63 -0.53
C ALA A 293 -18.48 -9.68 0.06
N THR A 294 -19.08 -8.81 -0.76
CA THR A 294 -20.13 -7.87 -0.32
C THR A 294 -21.47 -8.09 -1.01
N GLY A 295 -21.47 -8.71 -2.20
CA GLY A 295 -22.66 -8.90 -3.02
C GLY A 295 -23.37 -10.23 -2.83
N ASP A 296 -22.69 -11.24 -2.31
CA ASP A 296 -23.26 -12.54 -1.94
C ASP A 296 -23.95 -12.43 -0.57
N ILE A 297 -25.23 -12.07 -0.59
CA ILE A 297 -26.02 -11.84 0.62
C ILE A 297 -26.52 -13.15 1.23
N ASN A 298 -26.80 -14.14 0.39
CA ASN A 298 -27.36 -15.43 0.81
C ASN A 298 -26.27 -16.48 1.14
N GLY A 299 -25.00 -16.22 0.82
CA GLY A 299 -23.86 -17.08 1.13
C GLY A 299 -23.70 -18.28 0.20
N ASP A 300 -24.17 -18.18 -1.05
CA ASP A 300 -24.09 -19.27 -2.05
C ASP A 300 -22.87 -19.18 -2.99
N GLU A 301 -21.93 -18.27 -2.69
CA GLU A 301 -20.70 -18.00 -3.43
C GLU A 301 -20.95 -17.39 -4.83
N SER A 302 -22.13 -16.82 -5.06
CA SER A 302 -22.46 -16.15 -6.32
C SER A 302 -23.25 -14.86 -6.08
N VAL A 303 -23.14 -13.90 -6.99
CA VAL A 303 -23.95 -12.67 -6.95
C VAL A 303 -25.01 -12.77 -8.03
N THR A 304 -26.27 -12.89 -7.61
CA THR A 304 -27.42 -13.13 -8.48
C THR A 304 -28.63 -12.27 -8.08
N ILE A 305 -29.73 -12.40 -8.80
CA ILE A 305 -30.99 -11.73 -8.43
C ILE A 305 -31.56 -12.21 -7.08
N THR A 306 -31.15 -13.38 -6.62
CA THR A 306 -31.53 -13.89 -5.31
C THR A 306 -31.02 -13.03 -4.18
N ASP A 307 -29.78 -12.53 -4.31
CA ASP A 307 -29.16 -11.65 -3.34
C ASP A 307 -29.87 -10.30 -3.26
N VAL A 308 -30.28 -9.76 -4.39
CA VAL A 308 -31.12 -8.55 -4.43
C VAL A 308 -32.44 -8.77 -3.66
N THR A 309 -33.07 -9.92 -3.86
CA THR A 309 -34.34 -10.26 -3.19
C THR A 309 -34.12 -10.44 -1.70
N GLU A 310 -33.04 -11.10 -1.30
CA GLU A 310 -32.71 -11.32 0.12
C GLU A 310 -32.40 -9.98 0.81
N LEU A 311 -31.58 -9.12 0.18
CA LEU A 311 -31.26 -7.80 0.72
C LEU A 311 -32.52 -6.91 0.89
N ILE A 312 -33.42 -6.92 -0.10
CA ILE A 312 -34.71 -6.21 0.03
C ILE A 312 -35.52 -6.79 1.21
N SER A 313 -35.52 -8.10 1.37
CA SER A 313 -36.24 -8.78 2.49
C SER A 313 -35.65 -8.32 3.84
N ILE A 314 -34.34 -8.20 3.95
CA ILE A 314 -33.67 -7.71 5.15
C ILE A 314 -34.08 -6.25 5.45
N LEU A 315 -34.12 -5.40 4.45
CA LEU A 315 -34.45 -3.97 4.60
C LEU A 315 -35.92 -3.71 4.95
N MET A 316 -36.78 -4.68 4.72
CA MET A 316 -38.21 -4.57 5.03
C MET A 316 -38.59 -5.05 6.45
N GLN A 317 -37.66 -5.62 7.19
CA GLN A 317 -37.83 -6.06 8.58
C GLN A 317 -37.60 -4.92 9.57
#